data_d1e659a125ef05a3844d851c553476c7
#
_entry.id   d1e659a125ef05a3844d851c553476c7
#
_cell.length_a   1.000
_cell.length_b   1.000
_cell.length_c   1.000
_cell.angle_alpha   90.00
_cell.angle_beta   90.00
_cell.angle_gamma   90.00
#
_symmetry.space_group_name_H-M   'P 1'
#
loop_
_entity.id
_entity.type
_entity.pdbx_description
1 polymer ?
#
loop_
_entity_poly.entity_id
_entity_poly.type
_entity_poly.pdbx_seq_one_letter_code
_entity_poly.pdbx_strand_id
1 'polypeptide(L)'
;MLCEHHSLMGSWSGDGDVTRVKSIKDVLIERKAKTVFPESDYLWDGILPMVRMADAIVLTLGESRKVTGEMNSLAKIELPGEQLEFIKRVHALGVKVIGVMAFGRPIALSEAEPYLDAILYVWHSGTKTAESTVSALYGDINPSGKLPMSFPRFTGQVPIYYNRSKG
;
A
#
# COMPACT_ATOMS: atom_id res chain seq x y z
N MET A 1 3.01 7.20 -4.95
CA MET A 1 3.14 5.90 -5.65
C MET A 1 1.79 5.32 -6.06
N LEU A 2 0.82 5.12 -5.19
CA LEU A 2 -0.55 4.70 -5.59
C LEU A 2 -1.37 5.82 -6.25
N CYS A 3 -0.81 7.01 -6.37
CA CYS A 3 -1.31 8.07 -7.24
C CYS A 3 -0.81 7.93 -8.69
N GLU A 4 0.12 7.00 -8.95
CA GLU A 4 0.62 6.74 -10.30
C GLU A 4 -0.15 5.58 -10.94
N HIS A 5 -0.87 5.86 -12.00
CA HIS A 5 -1.68 4.90 -12.76
C HIS A 5 -0.89 3.66 -13.20
N HIS A 6 0.35 3.83 -13.63
CA HIS A 6 1.24 2.73 -14.05
C HIS A 6 1.57 1.74 -12.93
N SER A 7 1.78 2.22 -11.70
CA SER A 7 2.19 1.35 -10.59
C SER A 7 1.08 0.40 -10.15
N LEU A 8 -0.19 0.79 -10.33
CA LEU A 8 -1.34 -0.06 -10.01
C LEU A 8 -1.51 -1.24 -10.97
N MET A 9 -1.02 -1.12 -12.21
CA MET A 9 -1.09 -2.19 -13.20
C MET A 9 -0.05 -3.30 -12.98
N GLY A 10 1.06 -2.99 -12.34
CA GLY A 10 2.16 -3.91 -12.15
C GLY A 10 3.06 -4.07 -13.38
N SER A 11 4.11 -4.91 -13.24
CA SER A 11 5.14 -5.12 -14.26
C SER A 11 4.68 -6.03 -15.43
N TRP A 12 3.67 -6.86 -15.22
CA TRP A 12 3.18 -7.85 -16.18
C TRP A 12 1.91 -7.43 -16.92
N SER A 13 1.60 -6.15 -16.95
CA SER A 13 0.41 -5.62 -17.62
C SER A 13 0.48 -5.61 -19.15
N GLY A 14 1.59 -6.00 -19.74
CA GLY A 14 1.80 -5.93 -21.20
C GLY A 14 1.63 -4.49 -21.71
N ASP A 15 0.96 -4.34 -22.85
CA ASP A 15 0.63 -3.06 -23.47
C ASP A 15 -0.66 -2.45 -22.88
N GLY A 16 -0.91 -2.65 -21.62
CA GLY A 16 -2.10 -2.15 -20.93
C GLY A 16 -2.24 -0.64 -21.03
N ASP A 17 -3.45 -0.19 -21.34
CA ASP A 17 -3.78 1.23 -21.50
C ASP A 17 -3.91 1.90 -20.13
N VAL A 18 -2.89 2.63 -19.72
CA VAL A 18 -2.83 3.35 -18.45
C VAL A 18 -3.83 4.48 -18.33
N THR A 19 -4.36 5.00 -19.46
CA THR A 19 -5.37 6.06 -19.45
C THR A 19 -6.71 5.57 -18.91
N ARG A 20 -6.91 4.25 -18.88
CA ARG A 20 -8.11 3.58 -18.34
C ARG A 20 -7.99 3.25 -16.85
N VAL A 21 -6.83 3.46 -16.25
CA VAL A 21 -6.57 3.16 -14.83
C VAL A 21 -6.78 4.44 -14.03
N LYS A 22 -7.65 4.40 -13.04
CA LYS A 22 -7.81 5.49 -12.08
C LYS A 22 -6.81 5.36 -10.94
N SER A 23 -6.36 6.47 -10.40
CA SER A 23 -5.68 6.50 -9.12
C SER A 23 -6.69 6.42 -7.96
N ILE A 24 -6.23 6.08 -6.76
CA ILE A 24 -7.07 6.16 -5.56
C ILE A 24 -7.59 7.59 -5.35
N LYS A 25 -6.76 8.60 -5.63
CA LYS A 25 -7.15 10.02 -5.56
C LYS A 25 -8.32 10.32 -6.49
N ASP A 26 -8.26 9.86 -7.74
CA ASP A 26 -9.33 10.11 -8.73
C ASP A 26 -10.67 9.53 -8.26
N VAL A 27 -10.66 8.30 -7.76
CA VAL A 27 -11.87 7.63 -7.26
C VAL A 27 -12.44 8.34 -6.03
N LEU A 28 -11.60 8.81 -5.12
CA LEU A 28 -12.03 9.57 -3.94
C LEU A 28 -12.64 10.92 -4.33
N ILE A 29 -12.09 11.60 -5.33
CA ILE A 29 -12.65 12.84 -5.87
C ILE A 29 -14.01 12.58 -6.51
N GLU A 30 -14.13 11.56 -7.36
CA GLU A 30 -15.40 11.17 -7.99
C GLU A 30 -16.48 10.82 -6.95
N ARG A 31 -16.08 10.17 -5.87
CA ARG A 31 -16.96 9.83 -4.74
C ARG A 31 -17.37 11.05 -3.91
N LYS A 32 -16.80 12.22 -4.17
CA LYS A 32 -16.96 13.43 -3.35
C LYS A 32 -16.63 13.20 -1.87
N ALA A 33 -15.63 12.36 -1.64
CA ALA A 33 -15.17 12.04 -0.30
C ALA A 33 -14.61 13.30 0.39
N LYS A 34 -14.90 13.47 1.68
CA LYS A 34 -14.24 14.47 2.52
C LYS A 34 -12.80 14.05 2.79
N THR A 35 -11.95 14.21 1.79
CA THR A 35 -10.57 13.76 1.84
C THR A 35 -9.68 14.93 1.46
N VAL A 36 -8.64 15.15 2.24
CA VAL A 36 -7.60 16.13 1.94
C VAL A 36 -6.39 15.36 1.40
N PHE A 37 -5.88 15.81 0.27
CA PHE A 37 -4.67 15.27 -0.34
C PHE A 37 -3.55 16.31 -0.15
N PRO A 38 -2.45 15.97 0.54
CA PRO A 38 -1.30 16.86 0.56
C PRO A 38 -0.71 16.97 -0.85
N GLU A 39 -0.40 18.18 -1.26
CA GLU A 39 0.12 18.46 -2.61
C GLU A 39 1.58 17.96 -2.80
N SER A 40 2.31 17.77 -1.71
CA SER A 40 3.65 17.19 -1.77
C SER A 40 4.00 16.43 -0.49
N ASP A 41 4.75 15.34 -0.63
CA ASP A 41 5.26 14.53 0.46
C ASP A 41 6.33 15.26 1.30
N TYR A 42 6.81 16.40 0.81
CA TYR A 42 7.94 17.14 1.40
C TYR A 42 7.54 18.23 2.39
N LEU A 43 6.26 18.60 2.46
CA LEU A 43 5.78 19.66 3.36
C LEU A 43 5.08 19.09 4.58
N TRP A 44 5.78 18.23 5.33
CA TRP A 44 5.26 17.60 6.54
C TRP A 44 4.61 18.62 7.49
N ASP A 45 5.26 19.72 7.74
CA ASP A 45 4.77 20.73 8.68
C ASP A 45 3.46 21.39 8.20
N GLY A 46 3.29 21.53 6.88
CA GLY A 46 2.07 22.08 6.28
C GLY A 46 0.85 21.16 6.39
N ILE A 47 1.05 19.83 6.47
CA ILE A 47 -0.06 18.87 6.56
C ILE A 47 -0.46 18.53 8.00
N LEU A 48 0.40 18.79 8.98
CA LEU A 48 0.17 18.44 10.38
C LEU A 48 -1.17 18.93 10.95
N PRO A 49 -1.62 20.18 10.70
CA PRO A 49 -2.92 20.64 11.20
C PRO A 49 -4.08 19.82 10.62
N MET A 50 -4.01 19.48 9.34
CA MET A 50 -5.05 18.70 8.66
C MET A 50 -5.06 17.25 9.15
N VAL A 51 -3.90 16.67 9.36
CA VAL A 51 -3.74 15.30 9.89
C VAL A 51 -4.37 15.18 11.27
N ARG A 52 -4.17 16.14 12.17
CA ARG A 52 -4.74 16.13 13.51
C ARG A 52 -6.27 16.27 13.54
N MET A 53 -6.88 16.77 12.48
CA MET A 53 -8.33 16.92 12.34
C MET A 53 -8.99 15.75 11.61
N ALA A 54 -8.20 14.82 11.09
CA ALA A 54 -8.71 13.67 10.36
C ALA A 54 -9.22 12.57 11.30
N ASP A 55 -10.30 11.90 10.93
CA ASP A 55 -10.79 10.71 11.63
C ASP A 55 -9.83 9.52 11.44
N ALA A 56 -9.20 9.43 10.28
CA ALA A 56 -8.20 8.44 9.95
C ALA A 56 -7.28 8.93 8.83
N ILE A 57 -6.07 8.38 8.79
CA ILE A 57 -5.09 8.63 7.74
C ILE A 57 -4.93 7.36 6.92
N VAL A 58 -5.09 7.48 5.62
CA VAL A 58 -4.82 6.39 4.67
C VAL A 58 -3.46 6.63 4.03
N LEU A 59 -2.49 5.80 4.36
CA LEU A 59 -1.17 5.81 3.76
C LEU A 59 -1.12 4.86 2.56
N THR A 60 -0.79 5.39 1.40
CA THR A 60 -0.57 4.59 0.20
C THR A 60 0.90 4.21 0.10
N LEU A 61 1.21 2.98 0.44
CA LEU A 61 2.54 2.41 0.56
C LEU A 61 2.80 1.42 -0.57
N GLY A 62 4.04 1.27 -0.98
CA GLY A 62 4.30 0.31 -2.04
C GLY A 62 5.67 0.40 -2.67
N GLU A 63 5.86 -0.41 -3.70
CA GLU A 63 7.02 -0.39 -4.57
C GLU A 63 6.62 -0.04 -6.01
N SER A 64 7.56 0.55 -6.75
CA SER A 64 7.35 0.81 -8.17
C SER A 64 7.31 -0.51 -8.95
N ARG A 65 6.48 -0.57 -10.00
CA ARG A 65 6.48 -1.70 -10.93
C ARG A 65 7.85 -1.97 -11.58
N LYS A 66 8.77 -0.99 -11.55
CA LYS A 66 10.12 -1.11 -12.10
C LYS A 66 11.06 -1.97 -11.27
N VAL A 67 10.73 -2.21 -9.99
CA VAL A 67 11.56 -3.01 -9.07
C VAL A 67 10.95 -4.37 -8.76
N THR A 68 9.89 -4.74 -9.46
CA THR A 68 9.20 -6.03 -9.33
C THR A 68 9.12 -6.72 -10.70
N GLY A 69 8.83 -8.02 -10.72
CA GLY A 69 8.77 -8.83 -11.92
C GLY A 69 10.01 -9.69 -12.13
N GLU A 70 10.02 -10.50 -13.19
CA GLU A 70 10.99 -11.57 -13.45
C GLU A 70 12.44 -11.08 -13.53
N MET A 71 12.66 -9.89 -14.07
CA MET A 71 13.99 -9.33 -14.28
C MET A 71 14.53 -8.56 -13.07
N ASN A 72 13.81 -8.55 -11.97
CA ASN A 72 14.17 -7.79 -10.79
C ASN A 72 14.31 -8.67 -9.55
N SER A 73 15.31 -8.37 -8.74
CA SER A 73 15.54 -9.02 -7.45
C SER A 73 15.84 -7.98 -6.38
N LEU A 74 15.46 -8.29 -5.15
CA LEU A 74 15.75 -7.46 -3.98
C LEU A 74 16.48 -8.28 -2.93
N ALA A 75 17.55 -7.70 -2.38
CA ALA A 75 18.26 -8.29 -1.25
C ALA A 75 17.50 -8.13 0.08
N LYS A 76 16.63 -7.13 0.15
CA LYS A 76 15.77 -6.85 1.32
C LYS A 76 14.34 -6.71 0.87
N ILE A 77 13.41 -7.29 1.62
CA ILE A 77 11.98 -7.29 1.33
C ILE A 77 11.18 -6.53 2.40
N GLU A 78 11.79 -5.53 2.98
CA GLU A 78 11.14 -4.56 3.87
C GLU A 78 10.52 -3.41 3.07
N LEU A 79 9.86 -2.48 3.79
CA LEU A 79 9.33 -1.25 3.17
C LEU A 79 10.46 -0.43 2.52
N PRO A 80 10.31 -0.03 1.26
CA PRO A 80 11.36 0.71 0.56
C PRO A 80 11.47 2.15 1.03
N GLY A 81 12.70 2.69 0.97
CA GLY A 81 12.99 4.08 1.26
C GLY A 81 12.62 4.48 2.68
N GLU A 82 12.00 5.63 2.84
CA GLU A 82 11.64 6.23 4.13
C GLU A 82 10.21 5.88 4.58
N GLN A 83 9.53 4.91 3.92
CA GLN A 83 8.13 4.61 4.22
C GLN A 83 7.91 4.19 5.67
N LEU A 84 8.82 3.41 6.27
CA LEU A 84 8.72 3.01 7.67
C LEU A 84 8.79 4.21 8.62
N GLU A 85 9.75 5.10 8.41
CA GLU A 85 9.91 6.31 9.24
C GLU A 85 8.71 7.25 9.07
N PHE A 86 8.15 7.33 7.87
CA PHE A 86 6.94 8.10 7.61
C PHE A 86 5.74 7.53 8.38
N ILE A 87 5.54 6.21 8.38
CA ILE A 87 4.49 5.53 9.17
C ILE A 87 4.64 5.86 10.66
N LYS A 88 5.84 5.73 11.21
CA LYS A 88 6.12 6.03 12.62
C LYS A 88 5.80 7.48 12.98
N ARG A 89 6.18 8.43 12.13
CA ARG A 89 5.89 9.85 12.32
C ARG A 89 4.39 10.15 12.31
N VAL A 90 3.65 9.52 11.38
CA VAL A 90 2.19 9.67 11.29
C VAL A 90 1.51 9.07 12.52
N HIS A 91 1.91 7.85 12.91
CA HIS A 91 1.38 7.18 14.09
C HIS A 91 1.56 8.00 15.38
N ALA A 92 2.71 8.68 15.50
CA ALA A 92 3.00 9.53 16.66
C ALA A 92 2.03 10.71 16.83
N LEU A 93 1.23 11.03 15.82
CA LEU A 93 0.17 12.07 15.91
C LEU A 93 -1.09 11.59 16.63
N GLY A 94 -1.20 10.30 16.94
CA GLY A 94 -2.33 9.72 17.68
C GLY A 94 -3.62 9.57 16.87
N VAL A 95 -3.54 9.69 15.53
CA VAL A 95 -4.66 9.48 14.62
C VAL A 95 -4.62 8.05 14.08
N LYS A 96 -5.78 7.47 13.77
CA LYS A 96 -5.86 6.13 13.18
C LYS A 96 -5.12 6.06 11.85
N VAL A 97 -4.27 5.05 11.67
CA VAL A 97 -3.44 4.89 10.48
C VAL A 97 -3.80 3.59 9.74
N ILE A 98 -4.22 3.74 8.50
CA ILE A 98 -4.57 2.63 7.61
C ILE A 98 -3.51 2.56 6.51
N GLY A 99 -2.81 1.42 6.40
CA GLY A 99 -1.85 1.16 5.33
C GLY A 99 -2.53 0.48 4.13
N VAL A 100 -2.54 1.13 2.96
CA VAL A 100 -2.90 0.49 1.68
C VAL A 100 -1.61 0.13 0.96
N MET A 101 -1.35 -1.16 0.81
CA MET A 101 -0.06 -1.67 0.37
C MET A 101 -0.13 -2.27 -1.03
N ALA A 102 0.59 -1.67 -1.98
CA ALA A 102 0.72 -2.15 -3.35
C ALA A 102 2.15 -2.64 -3.63
N PHE A 103 2.30 -3.95 -3.64
CA PHE A 103 3.58 -4.63 -3.87
C PHE A 103 3.38 -5.80 -4.82
N GLY A 104 4.41 -6.12 -5.59
CA GLY A 104 4.42 -7.31 -6.45
C GLY A 104 4.89 -8.59 -5.72
N ARG A 105 5.16 -8.51 -4.42
CA ARG A 105 5.67 -9.59 -3.57
C ARG A 105 5.21 -9.45 -2.13
N PRO A 106 5.21 -10.53 -1.31
CA PRO A 106 5.13 -10.40 0.13
C PRO A 106 6.33 -9.63 0.67
N ILE A 107 6.10 -8.71 1.58
CA ILE A 107 7.15 -7.96 2.27
C ILE A 107 7.15 -8.23 3.77
N ALA A 108 8.29 -8.02 4.40
CA ALA A 108 8.42 -8.11 5.84
C ALA A 108 7.79 -6.87 6.50
N LEU A 109 6.72 -7.07 7.26
CA LEU A 109 5.92 -6.00 7.87
C LEU A 109 6.11 -5.86 9.37
N SER A 110 6.90 -6.73 10.02
CA SER A 110 7.01 -6.76 11.48
C SER A 110 7.44 -5.44 12.12
N GLU A 111 8.21 -4.62 11.40
CA GLU A 111 8.61 -3.30 11.90
C GLU A 111 7.54 -2.22 11.67
N ALA A 112 6.65 -2.38 10.70
CA ALA A 112 5.62 -1.41 10.37
C ALA A 112 4.27 -1.71 11.02
N GLU A 113 3.94 -3.00 11.18
CA GLU A 113 2.65 -3.48 11.70
C GLU A 113 2.25 -2.83 13.03
N PRO A 114 3.15 -2.62 14.01
CA PRO A 114 2.78 -2.01 15.29
C PRO A 114 2.30 -0.55 15.18
N TYR A 115 2.56 0.10 14.07
CA TYR A 115 2.21 1.51 13.80
C TYR A 115 1.01 1.68 12.88
N LEU A 116 0.34 0.58 12.51
CA LEU A 116 -0.81 0.58 11.61
C LEU A 116 -2.02 -0.03 12.31
N ASP A 117 -3.13 0.68 12.34
CA ASP A 117 -4.39 0.18 12.91
C ASP A 117 -5.07 -0.84 11.98
N ALA A 118 -4.85 -0.72 10.66
CA ALA A 118 -5.32 -1.67 9.66
C ALA A 118 -4.38 -1.71 8.45
N ILE A 119 -4.34 -2.86 7.80
CA ILE A 119 -3.56 -3.06 6.56
C ILE A 119 -4.49 -3.66 5.50
N LEU A 120 -4.56 -3.00 4.35
CA LEU A 120 -5.19 -3.50 3.14
C LEU A 120 -4.11 -3.78 2.10
N TYR A 121 -3.82 -5.06 1.86
CA TYR A 121 -2.80 -5.48 0.90
C TYR A 121 -3.43 -5.67 -0.48
N VAL A 122 -3.20 -4.73 -1.39
CA VAL A 122 -3.89 -4.69 -2.69
C VAL A 122 -3.08 -5.24 -3.86
N TRP A 123 -1.83 -5.58 -3.64
CA TRP A 123 -0.91 -6.05 -4.69
C TRP A 123 -0.82 -5.05 -5.84
N HIS A 124 -0.54 -5.55 -7.05
CA HIS A 124 -0.70 -4.84 -8.33
C HIS A 124 -1.92 -5.45 -9.03
N SER A 125 -3.11 -5.00 -8.67
CA SER A 125 -4.36 -5.66 -9.06
C SER A 125 -4.94 -5.19 -10.40
N GLY A 126 -4.22 -4.32 -11.11
CA GLY A 126 -4.57 -3.90 -12.47
C GLY A 126 -5.58 -2.76 -12.53
N THR A 127 -6.36 -2.71 -13.59
CA THR A 127 -7.20 -1.57 -13.99
C THR A 127 -8.19 -1.10 -12.92
N LYS A 128 -8.70 -2.01 -12.11
CA LYS A 128 -9.75 -1.72 -11.10
C LYS A 128 -9.24 -1.65 -9.66
N THR A 129 -7.93 -1.59 -9.48
CA THR A 129 -7.31 -1.54 -8.14
C THR A 129 -7.86 -0.39 -7.30
N ALA A 130 -7.93 0.82 -7.87
CA ALA A 130 -8.35 2.00 -7.12
C ALA A 130 -9.82 1.93 -6.70
N GLU A 131 -10.72 1.55 -7.60
CA GLU A 131 -12.14 1.44 -7.31
C GLU A 131 -12.41 0.38 -6.24
N SER A 132 -11.78 -0.79 -6.36
CA SER A 132 -11.93 -1.87 -5.36
C SER A 132 -11.35 -1.48 -4.01
N THR A 133 -10.18 -0.81 -4.00
CA THR A 133 -9.55 -0.32 -2.78
C THR A 133 -10.44 0.69 -2.06
N VAL A 134 -10.96 1.68 -2.77
CA VAL A 134 -11.83 2.70 -2.18
C VAL A 134 -13.14 2.08 -1.68
N SER A 135 -13.72 1.13 -2.44
CA SER A 135 -14.93 0.42 -2.01
C SER A 135 -14.68 -0.38 -0.72
N ALA A 136 -13.52 -1.00 -0.56
CA ALA A 136 -13.14 -1.69 0.67
C ALA A 136 -12.94 -0.72 1.84
N LEU A 137 -12.25 0.40 1.62
CA LEU A 137 -12.00 1.41 2.65
C LEU A 137 -13.31 2.03 3.19
N TYR A 138 -14.33 2.18 2.34
CA TYR A 138 -15.63 2.74 2.71
C TYR A 138 -16.66 1.70 3.12
N GLY A 139 -16.29 0.41 3.12
CA GLY A 139 -17.20 -0.66 3.55
C GLY A 139 -18.29 -1.03 2.53
N ASP A 140 -18.18 -0.57 1.27
CA ASP A 140 -19.12 -0.98 0.22
C ASP A 140 -18.94 -2.47 -0.11
N ILE A 141 -17.73 -2.99 0.08
CA ILE A 141 -17.40 -4.41 -0.04
C ILE A 141 -16.61 -4.88 1.18
N ASN A 142 -16.78 -6.14 1.53
CA ASN A 142 -15.94 -6.79 2.55
C ASN A 142 -14.82 -7.57 1.85
N PRO A 143 -13.53 -7.21 2.08
CA PRO A 143 -12.42 -7.94 1.50
C PRO A 143 -12.45 -9.41 1.92
N SER A 144 -12.56 -10.32 0.96
CA SER A 144 -12.65 -11.77 1.19
C SER A 144 -11.41 -12.54 0.72
N GLY A 145 -10.48 -11.88 0.06
CA GLY A 145 -9.23 -12.48 -0.44
C GLY A 145 -8.38 -13.04 0.69
N LYS A 146 -7.84 -14.24 0.47
CA LYS A 146 -6.85 -14.86 1.34
C LYS A 146 -5.45 -14.58 0.83
N LEU A 147 -4.46 -14.53 1.73
CA LEU A 147 -3.07 -14.43 1.31
C LEU A 147 -2.68 -15.70 0.53
N PRO A 148 -2.13 -15.56 -0.69
CA PRO A 148 -1.77 -16.71 -1.52
C PRO A 148 -0.47 -17.40 -1.09
N MET A 149 0.30 -16.75 -0.20
CA MET A 149 1.57 -17.26 0.32
C MET A 149 1.87 -16.70 1.70
N SER A 150 2.84 -17.29 2.40
CA SER A 150 3.29 -16.81 3.70
C SER A 150 4.00 -15.47 3.59
N PHE A 151 3.70 -14.56 4.52
CA PHE A 151 4.43 -13.31 4.68
C PHE A 151 5.54 -13.50 5.71
N PRO A 152 6.80 -13.16 5.38
CA PRO A 152 7.90 -13.23 6.30
C PRO A 152 7.84 -12.11 7.34
N ARG A 153 8.36 -12.34 8.52
CA ARG A 153 8.54 -11.29 9.52
C ARG A 153 9.76 -10.41 9.19
N PHE A 154 10.82 -11.00 8.62
CA PHE A 154 12.03 -10.31 8.22
C PHE A 154 12.69 -11.03 7.03
N THR A 155 13.51 -10.32 6.29
CA THR A 155 14.18 -10.81 5.07
C THR A 155 14.91 -12.13 5.28
N GLY A 156 15.60 -12.32 6.40
CA GLY A 156 16.35 -13.55 6.68
C GLY A 156 15.50 -14.80 6.89
N GLN A 157 14.17 -14.67 6.89
CA GLN A 157 13.25 -15.81 7.07
C GLN A 157 12.90 -16.50 5.75
N VAL A 158 13.17 -15.88 4.60
CA VAL A 158 12.88 -16.50 3.30
C VAL A 158 13.96 -17.49 2.89
N PRO A 159 13.59 -18.59 2.19
CA PRO A 159 12.24 -18.98 1.75
C PRO A 159 11.37 -19.58 2.87
N ILE A 160 10.06 -19.28 2.82
CA ILE A 160 9.07 -19.84 3.76
C ILE A 160 8.20 -20.86 3.02
N TYR A 161 8.16 -22.08 3.55
CA TYR A 161 7.30 -23.14 3.05
C TYR A 161 6.23 -23.46 4.10
N TYR A 162 4.98 -23.08 3.84
CA TYR A 162 3.88 -23.31 4.78
C TYR A 162 3.60 -24.79 5.06
N ASN A 163 3.88 -25.65 4.05
CA ASN A 163 3.64 -27.10 4.10
C ASN A 163 4.90 -27.91 4.47
N ARG A 164 5.92 -27.24 5.03
CA ARG A 164 7.11 -27.95 5.50
C ARG A 164 6.72 -28.93 6.61
N SER A 165 7.03 -30.22 6.40
CA SER A 165 6.93 -31.21 7.47
C SER A 165 7.84 -30.82 8.64
N LYS A 166 7.33 -30.96 9.85
CA LYS A 166 8.17 -30.85 11.06
C LYS A 166 9.16 -31.98 11.01
N GLY A 167 10.44 -31.66 10.79
CA GLY A 167 11.54 -32.61 10.91
C GLY A 167 11.80 -32.97 12.37
#